data_4ccfd784d569c3ec1b98d6af679e124d
#
_entry.id   4ccfd784d569c3ec1b98d6af679e124d
#
_cell.length_a   1.000
_cell.length_b   1.000
_cell.length_c   1.000
_cell.angle_alpha   90.00
_cell.angle_beta   90.00
_cell.angle_gamma   90.00
#
_symmetry.space_group_name_H-M   'P 1'
#
loop_
_entity.id
_entity.type
_entity.pdbx_description
1 polymer ?
#
loop_
_entity_poly.entity_id
_entity_poly.type
_entity_poly.pdbx_seq_one_letter_code
_entity_poly.pdbx_strand_id
1 'polypeptide(L)'
;MSKNNINLSKLSEEELLNLRVCELPLSIEGTWLEECIKELYQELENKGFRFQPPCYLADEWLTPDKEPVIGVPFFLAHPALIKLEKKMVLDAEGSTRSWCMKLLRHETGHALNYAYKLYRRKKWQKAFGQFSKQYDDTYRFRPYSKSFVRHLEDYYAQYHPDEDFAETFA
;
A
#
# COMPACT_ATOMS: atom_id res chain seq x y z
N MET A 1 16.18 -22.07 -14.23
CA MET A 1 15.05 -22.97 -13.94
C MET A 1 13.84 -22.41 -14.69
N SER A 2 13.22 -23.23 -15.56
CA SER A 2 12.06 -22.81 -16.34
C SER A 2 10.92 -22.45 -15.40
N LYS A 3 10.45 -21.19 -15.42
CA LYS A 3 9.20 -20.82 -14.77
C LYS A 3 8.12 -21.64 -15.46
N ASN A 4 7.59 -22.65 -14.80
CA ASN A 4 6.46 -23.42 -15.29
C ASN A 4 5.38 -22.45 -15.73
N ASN A 5 4.88 -22.64 -16.95
CA ASN A 5 3.86 -21.78 -17.55
C ASN A 5 2.49 -22.12 -16.94
N ILE A 6 2.35 -21.86 -15.61
CA ILE A 6 1.13 -22.12 -14.84
C ILE A 6 0.11 -21.06 -15.26
N ASN A 7 -1.03 -21.51 -15.80
CA ASN A 7 -2.15 -20.62 -16.11
C ASN A 7 -3.10 -20.57 -14.93
N LEU A 8 -2.95 -19.57 -14.07
CA LEU A 8 -3.74 -19.39 -12.84
C LEU A 8 -5.26 -19.33 -13.09
N SER A 9 -5.69 -18.85 -14.27
CA SER A 9 -7.12 -18.77 -14.62
C SER A 9 -7.78 -20.13 -14.84
N LYS A 10 -6.98 -21.21 -15.01
CA LYS A 10 -7.48 -22.57 -15.26
C LYS A 10 -7.45 -23.46 -14.02
N LEU A 11 -6.83 -22.98 -12.95
CA LEU A 11 -6.71 -23.75 -11.71
C LEU A 11 -7.99 -23.61 -10.88
N SER A 12 -8.37 -24.68 -10.21
CA SER A 12 -9.36 -24.68 -9.15
C SER A 12 -8.85 -23.90 -7.92
N GLU A 13 -9.76 -23.53 -7.03
CA GLU A 13 -9.38 -22.85 -5.78
C GLU A 13 -8.44 -23.72 -4.93
N GLU A 14 -8.70 -25.03 -4.86
CA GLU A 14 -7.85 -25.97 -4.12
C GLU A 14 -6.43 -26.05 -4.71
N GLU A 15 -6.32 -26.08 -6.03
CA GLU A 15 -5.03 -26.06 -6.71
C GLU A 15 -4.28 -24.76 -6.45
N LEU A 16 -4.97 -23.59 -6.46
CA LEU A 16 -4.38 -22.29 -6.14
C LEU A 16 -3.87 -22.24 -4.69
N LEU A 17 -4.64 -22.76 -3.73
CA LEU A 17 -4.28 -22.78 -2.31
C LEU A 17 -3.09 -23.72 -2.01
N ASN A 18 -2.85 -24.71 -2.85
CA ASN A 18 -1.71 -25.62 -2.71
C ASN A 18 -0.40 -25.06 -3.32
N LEU A 19 -0.45 -23.93 -4.03
CA LEU A 19 0.75 -23.27 -4.58
C LEU A 19 1.37 -22.34 -3.53
N ARG A 20 2.70 -22.32 -3.49
CA ARG A 20 3.42 -21.29 -2.74
C ARG A 20 3.45 -19.98 -3.52
N VAL A 21 3.47 -18.86 -2.82
CA VAL A 21 3.53 -17.53 -3.46
C VAL A 21 4.73 -17.43 -4.43
N CYS A 22 5.88 -18.01 -4.08
CA CYS A 22 7.08 -18.00 -4.94
C CYS A 22 6.95 -18.85 -6.22
N GLU A 23 5.94 -19.71 -6.32
CA GLU A 23 5.66 -20.55 -7.50
C GLU A 23 4.69 -19.84 -8.45
N LEU A 24 4.00 -18.80 -7.99
CA LEU A 24 3.06 -18.04 -8.79
C LEU A 24 3.82 -17.20 -9.82
N PRO A 25 3.45 -17.26 -11.12
CA PRO A 25 4.08 -16.48 -12.18
C PRO A 25 3.52 -15.05 -12.21
N LEU A 26 3.72 -14.31 -11.13
CA LEU A 26 3.18 -12.96 -10.96
C LEU A 26 4.22 -11.89 -11.30
N SER A 27 3.72 -10.78 -11.84
CA SER A 27 4.45 -9.55 -12.10
C SER A 27 3.50 -8.37 -11.94
N ILE A 28 4.01 -7.18 -11.66
CA ILE A 28 3.26 -5.92 -11.78
C ILE A 28 3.10 -5.57 -13.26
N GLU A 29 4.16 -5.79 -14.05
CA GLU A 29 4.20 -5.48 -15.47
C GLU A 29 3.11 -6.23 -16.25
N GLY A 30 2.43 -5.52 -17.15
CA GLY A 30 1.35 -6.06 -17.96
C GLY A 30 0.03 -6.26 -17.21
N THR A 31 -0.08 -5.82 -15.96
CA THR A 31 -1.31 -5.87 -15.17
C THR A 31 -1.94 -4.50 -15.00
N TRP A 32 -3.17 -4.45 -14.49
CA TRP A 32 -3.84 -3.20 -14.13
C TRP A 32 -3.13 -2.41 -13.02
N LEU A 33 -2.30 -3.09 -12.19
CA LEU A 33 -1.46 -2.44 -11.18
C LEU A 33 -0.41 -1.54 -11.82
N GLU A 34 0.18 -1.95 -12.93
CA GLU A 34 1.14 -1.12 -13.68
C GLU A 34 0.49 0.19 -14.13
N GLU A 35 -0.78 0.15 -14.56
CA GLU A 35 -1.51 1.36 -14.94
C GLU A 35 -1.76 2.28 -13.74
N CYS A 36 -2.13 1.71 -12.58
CA CYS A 36 -2.31 2.49 -11.36
C CYS A 36 -0.99 3.14 -10.91
N ILE A 37 0.12 2.42 -10.97
CA ILE A 37 1.44 2.94 -10.60
C ILE A 37 1.89 4.05 -11.58
N LYS A 38 1.64 3.88 -12.87
CA LYS A 38 1.92 4.94 -13.87
C LYS A 38 1.09 6.20 -13.61
N GLU A 39 -0.18 6.04 -13.25
CA GLU A 39 -1.04 7.16 -12.87
C GLU A 39 -0.51 7.87 -11.62
N LEU A 40 -0.13 7.12 -10.58
CA LEU A 40 0.50 7.68 -9.38
C LEU A 40 1.75 8.49 -9.73
N TYR A 41 2.64 7.95 -10.57
CA TYR A 41 3.87 8.66 -10.96
C TYR A 41 3.59 9.93 -11.73
N GLN A 42 2.56 9.93 -12.58
CA GLN A 42 2.14 11.14 -13.28
C GLN A 42 1.56 12.18 -12.31
N GLU A 43 0.79 11.75 -11.29
CA GLU A 43 0.28 12.65 -10.25
C GLU A 43 1.44 13.30 -9.46
N LEU A 44 2.45 12.50 -9.09
CA LEU A 44 3.64 12.99 -8.41
C LEU A 44 4.41 14.01 -9.25
N GLU A 45 4.64 13.72 -10.52
CA GLU A 45 5.31 14.63 -11.45
C GLU A 45 4.53 15.94 -11.61
N ASN A 46 3.21 15.87 -11.77
CA ASN A 46 2.34 17.05 -11.87
C ASN A 46 2.36 17.93 -10.60
N LYS A 47 2.65 17.32 -9.45
CA LYS A 47 2.86 18.01 -8.16
C LYS A 47 4.31 18.48 -7.95
N GLY A 48 5.20 18.21 -8.90
CA GLY A 48 6.62 18.62 -8.84
C GLY A 48 7.52 17.68 -8.04
N PHE A 49 7.05 16.49 -7.67
CA PHE A 49 7.89 15.48 -7.05
C PHE A 49 8.72 14.76 -8.11
N ARG A 50 10.03 14.64 -7.84
CA ARG A 50 10.95 13.89 -8.72
C ARG A 50 11.13 12.44 -8.31
N PHE A 51 10.83 12.13 -7.07
CA PHE A 51 10.94 10.78 -6.53
C PHE A 51 9.67 9.99 -6.86
N GLN A 52 9.87 8.84 -7.45
CA GLN A 52 8.84 7.85 -7.76
C GLN A 52 9.18 6.58 -6.96
N PRO A 53 8.42 6.24 -5.90
CA PRO A 53 8.74 5.10 -5.06
C PRO A 53 8.66 3.80 -5.86
N PRO A 54 9.70 2.93 -5.86
CA PRO A 54 9.61 1.62 -6.46
C PRO A 54 8.50 0.79 -5.82
N CYS A 55 7.74 0.05 -6.64
CA CYS A 55 6.69 -0.85 -6.16
C CYS A 55 7.09 -2.31 -6.41
N TYR A 56 6.76 -3.20 -5.48
CA TYR A 56 7.02 -4.64 -5.59
C TYR A 56 5.82 -5.43 -5.05
N LEU A 57 5.69 -6.70 -5.43
CA LEU A 57 4.65 -7.57 -4.88
C LEU A 57 5.03 -8.05 -3.49
N ALA A 58 4.15 -7.86 -2.53
CA ALA A 58 4.29 -8.22 -1.13
C ALA A 58 3.08 -9.06 -0.66
N ASP A 59 3.02 -9.43 0.59
CA ASP A 59 1.89 -10.12 1.22
C ASP A 59 0.76 -9.13 1.58
N GLU A 60 1.10 -7.90 1.91
CA GLU A 60 0.15 -6.83 2.28
C GLU A 60 0.59 -5.48 1.72
N TRP A 61 -0.25 -4.46 1.87
CA TRP A 61 0.12 -3.06 1.66
C TRP A 61 1.08 -2.62 2.74
N LEU A 62 2.27 -2.16 2.37
CA LEU A 62 3.26 -1.67 3.32
C LEU A 62 4.30 -0.77 2.66
N THR A 63 4.82 0.14 3.45
CA THR A 63 6.12 0.79 3.22
C THR A 63 7.02 0.42 4.39
N PRO A 64 8.06 -0.41 4.19
CA PRO A 64 8.93 -0.87 5.28
C PRO A 64 9.60 0.31 6.00
N ASP A 65 9.81 0.18 7.32
CA ASP A 65 10.36 1.28 8.14
C ASP A 65 11.66 1.83 7.54
N LYS A 66 11.62 3.10 7.22
CA LYS A 66 12.72 3.88 6.61
C LYS A 66 13.20 3.42 5.23
N GLU A 67 12.47 2.55 4.57
CA GLU A 67 12.73 2.13 3.19
C GLU A 67 11.71 2.77 2.23
N PRO A 68 12.15 3.59 1.28
CA PRO A 68 11.24 4.34 0.42
C PRO A 68 10.76 3.51 -0.78
N VAL A 69 10.12 2.39 -0.51
CA VAL A 69 9.54 1.47 -1.48
C VAL A 69 8.12 1.07 -1.06
N ILE A 70 7.29 0.63 -1.98
CA ILE A 70 5.90 0.25 -1.71
C ILE A 70 5.69 -1.23 -1.99
N GLY A 71 5.27 -1.99 -0.98
CA GLY A 71 4.74 -3.34 -1.13
C GLY A 71 3.26 -3.28 -1.55
N VAL A 72 2.94 -4.02 -2.60
CA VAL A 72 1.58 -4.16 -3.14
C VAL A 72 1.15 -5.61 -3.00
N PRO A 73 -0.01 -5.93 -2.42
CA PRO A 73 -0.44 -7.30 -2.22
C PRO A 73 -0.40 -8.12 -3.52
N PHE A 74 0.28 -9.26 -3.48
CA PHE A 74 0.53 -10.10 -4.65
C PHE A 74 -0.77 -10.59 -5.31
N PHE A 75 -1.84 -10.79 -4.52
CA PHE A 75 -3.11 -11.26 -5.05
C PHE A 75 -3.76 -10.26 -6.01
N LEU A 76 -3.42 -8.97 -5.91
CA LEU A 76 -3.92 -7.94 -6.82
C LEU A 76 -3.36 -8.08 -8.25
N ALA A 77 -2.26 -8.80 -8.43
CA ALA A 77 -1.65 -8.99 -9.75
C ALA A 77 -2.43 -9.98 -10.66
N HIS A 78 -3.43 -10.70 -10.13
CA HIS A 78 -4.19 -11.66 -10.95
C HIS A 78 -5.65 -11.79 -10.52
N PRO A 79 -6.64 -11.74 -11.47
CA PRO A 79 -8.08 -11.78 -11.12
C PRO A 79 -8.51 -13.03 -10.35
N ALA A 80 -7.92 -14.20 -10.62
CA ALA A 80 -8.24 -15.43 -9.91
C ALA A 80 -7.83 -15.35 -8.43
N LEU A 81 -6.71 -14.68 -8.12
CA LEU A 81 -6.25 -14.48 -6.76
C LEU A 81 -7.09 -13.44 -6.02
N ILE A 82 -7.49 -12.36 -6.69
CA ILE A 82 -8.45 -11.37 -6.11
C ILE A 82 -9.75 -12.06 -5.73
N LYS A 83 -10.26 -12.95 -6.60
CA LYS A 83 -11.49 -13.71 -6.32
C LYS A 83 -11.30 -14.64 -5.13
N LEU A 84 -10.17 -15.33 -5.05
CA LEU A 84 -9.84 -16.23 -3.95
C LEU A 84 -9.74 -15.47 -2.64
N GLU A 85 -9.02 -14.36 -2.60
CA GLU A 85 -8.87 -13.49 -1.43
C GLU A 85 -10.21 -13.02 -0.90
N LYS A 86 -11.09 -12.48 -1.77
CA LYS A 86 -12.46 -12.09 -1.39
C LYS A 86 -13.27 -13.20 -0.77
N LYS A 87 -13.04 -14.43 -1.20
CA LYS A 87 -13.74 -15.60 -0.65
C LYS A 87 -13.19 -16.00 0.72
N MET A 88 -11.88 -15.90 0.91
CA MET A 88 -11.19 -16.36 2.13
C MET A 88 -11.30 -15.35 3.28
N VAL A 89 -11.20 -14.06 2.99
CA VAL A 89 -11.12 -12.98 3.99
C VAL A 89 -12.34 -12.06 3.94
N LEU A 90 -13.32 -12.34 3.06
CA LEU A 90 -14.53 -11.56 2.79
C LEU A 90 -14.28 -10.22 2.08
N ASP A 91 -13.05 -9.77 1.98
CA ASP A 91 -12.65 -8.59 1.25
C ASP A 91 -11.27 -8.80 0.59
N ALA A 92 -10.93 -7.96 -0.39
CA ALA A 92 -9.60 -7.95 -1.00
C ALA A 92 -9.16 -6.49 -1.12
N GLU A 93 -8.37 -6.07 -0.15
CA GLU A 93 -7.96 -4.69 0.00
C GLU A 93 -7.28 -4.14 -1.25
N GLY A 94 -7.77 -3.01 -1.76
CA GLY A 94 -7.27 -2.40 -2.97
C GLY A 94 -7.75 -3.06 -4.28
N SER A 95 -8.71 -4.00 -4.24
CA SER A 95 -9.15 -4.75 -5.43
C SER A 95 -9.95 -3.95 -6.47
N THR A 96 -10.22 -2.69 -6.22
CA THR A 96 -10.79 -1.75 -7.20
C THR A 96 -9.79 -0.64 -7.50
N ARG A 97 -9.83 -0.09 -8.74
CA ARG A 97 -8.92 1.00 -9.13
C ARG A 97 -8.96 2.17 -8.15
N SER A 98 -10.14 2.60 -7.76
CA SER A 98 -10.31 3.73 -6.82
C SER A 98 -9.67 3.44 -5.47
N TRP A 99 -9.86 2.23 -4.94
CA TRP A 99 -9.29 1.85 -3.65
C TRP A 99 -7.78 1.61 -3.73
N CYS A 100 -7.31 0.94 -4.79
CA CYS A 100 -5.88 0.79 -5.06
C CYS A 100 -5.16 2.14 -5.11
N MET A 101 -5.72 3.13 -5.82
CA MET A 101 -5.14 4.48 -5.90
C MET A 101 -5.13 5.19 -4.55
N LYS A 102 -6.13 4.97 -3.69
CA LYS A 102 -6.11 5.52 -2.33
C LYS A 102 -4.94 4.95 -1.51
N LEU A 103 -4.78 3.63 -1.54
CA LEU A 103 -3.70 2.94 -0.82
C LEU A 103 -2.32 3.32 -1.38
N LEU A 104 -2.17 3.34 -2.70
CA LEU A 104 -0.92 3.78 -3.35
C LEU A 104 -0.50 5.20 -2.93
N ARG A 105 -1.46 6.14 -2.81
CA ARG A 105 -1.16 7.49 -2.34
C ARG A 105 -0.77 7.51 -0.87
N HIS A 106 -1.44 6.72 -0.03
CA HIS A 106 -1.10 6.58 1.38
C HIS A 106 0.33 6.04 1.56
N GLU A 107 0.66 4.91 0.93
CA GLU A 107 2.00 4.32 0.97
C GLU A 107 3.07 5.26 0.38
N THR A 108 2.70 6.06 -0.62
CA THR A 108 3.59 7.09 -1.16
C THR A 108 3.92 8.16 -0.12
N GLY A 109 2.98 8.49 0.76
CA GLY A 109 3.24 9.39 1.89
C GLY A 109 4.39 8.88 2.75
N HIS A 110 4.33 7.62 3.19
CA HIS A 110 5.42 6.98 3.93
C HIS A 110 6.73 6.97 3.14
N ALA A 111 6.70 6.50 1.89
CA ALA A 111 7.88 6.42 1.05
C ALA A 111 8.57 7.79 0.86
N LEU A 112 7.81 8.87 0.65
CA LEU A 112 8.34 10.23 0.57
C LEU A 112 8.88 10.73 1.91
N ASN A 113 8.18 10.43 3.02
CA ASN A 113 8.66 10.75 4.37
C ASN A 113 10.05 10.17 4.60
N TYR A 114 10.26 8.91 4.18
CA TYR A 114 11.53 8.20 4.34
C TYR A 114 12.59 8.67 3.35
N ALA A 115 12.27 8.81 2.06
CA ALA A 115 13.20 9.26 1.02
C ALA A 115 13.81 10.64 1.36
N TYR A 116 12.98 11.57 1.79
CA TYR A 116 13.42 12.93 2.12
C TYR A 116 13.72 13.13 3.61
N LYS A 117 13.59 12.09 4.45
CA LYS A 117 13.79 12.11 5.90
C LYS A 117 13.00 13.24 6.57
N LEU A 118 11.74 13.45 6.12
CA LEU A 118 10.90 14.55 6.58
C LEU A 118 10.62 14.46 8.08
N TYR A 119 10.44 13.25 8.59
CA TYR A 119 10.22 12.94 10.01
C TYR A 119 11.33 13.49 10.95
N ARG A 120 12.53 13.81 10.44
CA ARG A 120 13.61 14.43 11.20
C ARG A 120 13.49 15.96 11.29
N ARG A 121 12.63 16.58 10.49
CA ARG A 121 12.50 18.04 10.43
C ARG A 121 11.63 18.55 11.56
N LYS A 122 12.07 19.62 12.24
CA LYS A 122 11.31 20.25 13.33
C LYS A 122 9.89 20.68 12.92
N LYS A 123 9.70 21.14 11.66
CA LYS A 123 8.37 21.52 11.14
C LYS A 123 7.45 20.31 11.06
N TRP A 124 7.95 19.17 10.58
CA TRP A 124 7.20 17.92 10.51
C TRP A 124 6.79 17.45 11.93
N GLN A 125 7.77 17.40 12.87
CA GLN A 125 7.51 16.99 14.26
C GLN A 125 6.54 17.92 14.98
N LYS A 126 6.53 19.21 14.63
CA LYS A 126 5.56 20.18 15.18
C LYS A 126 4.15 19.94 14.63
N ALA A 127 4.00 19.48 13.39
CA ALA A 127 2.72 19.25 12.75
C ALA A 127 2.11 17.90 13.16
N PHE A 128 2.90 16.82 13.11
CA PHE A 128 2.44 15.45 13.25
C PHE A 128 2.81 14.80 14.61
N GLY A 129 3.87 15.27 15.26
CA GLY A 129 4.36 14.71 16.52
C GLY A 129 5.72 14.02 16.38
N GLN A 130 6.11 13.30 17.42
CA GLN A 130 7.40 12.59 17.43
C GLN A 130 7.31 11.27 16.68
N PHE A 131 8.13 11.10 15.64
CA PHE A 131 8.20 9.87 14.85
C PHE A 131 8.60 8.64 15.67
N SER A 132 9.35 8.83 16.77
CA SER A 132 9.77 7.77 17.69
C SER A 132 8.67 7.31 18.66
N LYS A 133 7.46 7.86 18.57
CA LYS A 133 6.32 7.33 19.32
C LYS A 133 6.14 5.86 18.94
N GLN A 134 5.88 5.02 19.92
CA GLN A 134 5.55 3.62 19.65
C GLN A 134 4.11 3.50 19.14
N TYR A 135 3.89 2.55 18.23
CA TYR A 135 2.53 2.14 17.87
C TYR A 135 1.85 1.54 19.10
N ASP A 136 0.60 1.89 19.33
CA ASP A 136 -0.19 1.41 20.46
C ASP A 136 -1.22 0.40 20.00
N ASP A 137 -0.97 -0.89 20.23
CA ASP A 137 -1.85 -1.99 19.84
C ASP A 137 -3.23 -1.91 20.51
N THR A 138 -3.37 -1.08 21.58
CA THR A 138 -4.64 -0.86 22.28
C THR A 138 -5.31 0.46 21.93
N TYR A 139 -4.81 1.12 20.88
CA TYR A 139 -5.29 2.44 20.51
C TYR A 139 -6.79 2.49 20.27
N ARG A 140 -7.45 3.48 20.89
CA ARG A 140 -8.86 3.80 20.66
C ARG A 140 -8.98 5.13 19.93
N PHE A 141 -9.40 5.07 18.68
CA PHE A 141 -9.62 6.29 17.88
C PHE A 141 -10.79 7.12 18.44
N ARG A 142 -10.76 8.41 18.19
CA ARG A 142 -11.85 9.36 18.48
C ARG A 142 -12.65 9.59 17.20
N PRO A 143 -13.85 9.01 17.06
CA PRO A 143 -14.70 9.26 15.90
C PRO A 143 -14.97 10.76 15.75
N TYR A 144 -15.05 11.22 14.49
CA TYR A 144 -15.38 12.61 14.16
C TYR A 144 -14.37 13.67 14.64
N SER A 145 -13.15 13.28 15.01
CA SER A 145 -12.08 14.25 15.29
C SER A 145 -11.83 15.12 14.07
N LYS A 146 -11.82 16.45 14.25
CA LYS A 146 -11.50 17.42 13.21
C LYS A 146 -10.00 17.76 13.13
N SER A 147 -9.19 17.11 13.96
CA SER A 147 -7.74 17.37 14.05
C SER A 147 -6.92 16.52 13.11
N PHE A 148 -7.55 15.55 12.43
CA PHE A 148 -6.87 14.60 11.55
C PHE A 148 -7.57 14.53 10.19
N VAL A 149 -6.80 14.35 9.14
CA VAL A 149 -7.31 14.00 7.81
C VAL A 149 -7.78 12.55 7.84
N ARG A 150 -8.80 12.24 7.08
CA ARG A 150 -9.29 10.88 6.87
C ARG A 150 -9.31 10.60 5.37
N HIS A 151 -8.28 9.96 4.89
CA HIS A 151 -8.17 9.49 3.52
C HIS A 151 -8.64 8.03 3.38
N LEU A 152 -8.15 7.15 4.23
CA LEU A 152 -8.63 5.78 4.41
C LEU A 152 -9.79 5.73 5.43
N GLU A 153 -10.48 4.58 5.52
CA GLU A 153 -11.72 4.52 6.31
C GLU A 153 -11.50 4.39 7.83
N ASP A 154 -10.39 3.81 8.26
CA ASP A 154 -10.18 3.31 9.64
C ASP A 154 -9.51 4.28 10.62
N TYR A 155 -9.56 5.59 10.37
CA TYR A 155 -8.97 6.62 11.23
C TYR A 155 -7.46 6.44 11.48
N TYR A 156 -6.73 5.90 10.52
CA TYR A 156 -5.29 5.61 10.58
C TYR A 156 -4.44 6.80 11.02
N ALA A 157 -4.76 8.01 10.58
CA ALA A 157 -4.08 9.24 10.98
C ALA A 157 -3.94 9.40 12.51
N GLN A 158 -4.87 8.85 13.29
CA GLN A 158 -4.82 8.98 14.75
C GLN A 158 -3.90 7.96 15.41
N TYR A 159 -3.48 6.94 14.70
CA TYR A 159 -2.74 5.82 15.23
C TYR A 159 -1.28 6.18 15.55
N HIS A 160 -0.62 6.83 14.58
CA HIS A 160 0.79 7.19 14.68
C HIS A 160 1.07 8.49 13.90
N PRO A 161 2.07 9.31 14.29
CA PRO A 161 2.49 10.48 13.52
C PRO A 161 2.83 10.23 12.05
N ASP A 162 3.35 9.05 11.73
CA ASP A 162 3.66 8.65 10.35
C ASP A 162 2.40 8.38 9.55
N GLU A 163 1.39 7.75 10.17
CA GLU A 163 0.08 7.54 9.57
C GLU A 163 -0.65 8.87 9.31
N ASP A 164 -0.58 9.81 10.29
CA ASP A 164 -1.16 11.15 10.13
C ASP A 164 -0.52 11.90 8.94
N PHE A 165 0.78 11.74 8.78
CA PHE A 165 1.48 12.30 7.61
C PHE A 165 1.03 11.63 6.31
N ALA A 166 0.96 10.28 6.26
CA ALA A 166 0.56 9.53 5.07
C ALA A 166 -0.89 9.87 4.64
N GLU A 167 -1.82 9.89 5.60
CA GLU A 167 -3.22 10.29 5.37
C GLU A 167 -3.37 11.75 4.91
N THR A 168 -2.52 12.65 5.44
CA THR A 168 -2.52 14.08 5.06
C THR A 168 -1.91 14.30 3.69
N PHE A 169 -0.93 13.47 3.30
CA PHE A 169 -0.28 13.54 1.99
C PHE A 169 -1.22 13.05 0.89
N ALA A 170 -1.93 11.96 1.11
CA ALA A 170 -2.79 11.30 0.14
C ALA A 170 -4.04 12.11 -0.22
#